data_7f55fdf5063591a9ab7051c451f6b302
#
_entry.id   7f55fdf5063591a9ab7051c451f6b302
#
_cell.length_a   1.000
_cell.length_b   1.000
_cell.length_c   1.000
_cell.angle_alpha   90.00
_cell.angle_beta   90.00
_cell.angle_gamma   90.00
#
_symmetry.space_group_name_H-M   'P 1'
#
loop_
_entity.id
_entity.type
_entity.pdbx_description
1 polymer ?
#
loop_
_entity_poly.entity_id
_entity_poly.type
_entity_poly.pdbx_seq_one_letter_code
_entity_poly.pdbx_strand_id
1 'polypeptide(L)'
;KSEQLALLTHKLHAYAGISIDSTKNVIAACIQTRMTYLGIQQVESYLATFDDSINARAEWLALIDLLTVKETRFFRQPEAYDCLTQYVDSLLTTGSAPNELSFWSAGCSLGQELYSMAMVVESVVSRHKPWLQWHGIGTDISFNAIHHAQQAIYPDAAMSSIPMLFRDSYLDEKLGGRRKVTENIR
;
A
#
# COMPACT_ATOMS: atom_id res chain seq x y z
N LYS A 1 0.10 -27.24 19.74
CA LYS A 1 0.25 -26.53 18.44
C LYS A 1 -1.03 -25.82 17.99
N SER A 2 -2.22 -26.48 18.05
CA SER A 2 -3.48 -25.85 17.60
C SER A 2 -3.91 -24.71 18.53
N GLU A 3 -3.80 -24.87 19.83
CA GLU A 3 -4.17 -23.83 20.82
C GLU A 3 -3.24 -22.62 20.77
N GLN A 4 -1.96 -22.84 20.58
CA GLN A 4 -0.94 -21.78 20.45
C GLN A 4 -1.20 -20.93 19.21
N LEU A 5 -1.54 -21.57 18.09
CA LEU A 5 -1.91 -20.87 16.86
C LEU A 5 -3.19 -20.05 17.04
N ALA A 6 -4.20 -20.61 17.72
CA ALA A 6 -5.44 -19.90 18.04
C ALA A 6 -5.19 -18.68 18.93
N LEU A 7 -4.32 -18.81 19.95
CA LEU A 7 -3.95 -17.70 20.80
C LEU A 7 -3.27 -16.58 20.01
N LEU A 8 -2.33 -16.91 19.11
CA LEU A 8 -1.65 -15.90 18.28
C LEU A 8 -2.63 -15.22 17.31
N THR A 9 -3.53 -15.98 16.70
CA THR A 9 -4.56 -15.42 15.82
C THR A 9 -5.46 -14.44 16.58
N HIS A 10 -5.86 -14.78 17.81
CA HIS A 10 -6.63 -13.88 18.66
C HIS A 10 -5.86 -12.60 19.01
N LYS A 11 -4.59 -12.73 19.42
CA LYS A 11 -3.72 -11.58 19.68
C LYS A 11 -3.52 -10.71 18.43
N LEU A 12 -3.34 -11.31 17.26
CA LEU A 12 -3.19 -10.62 15.97
C LEU A 12 -4.45 -9.82 15.61
N HIS A 13 -5.63 -10.43 15.79
CA HIS A 13 -6.88 -9.74 15.58
C HIS A 13 -7.06 -8.56 16.54
N ALA A 14 -6.75 -8.75 17.82
CA ALA A 14 -6.82 -7.68 18.81
C ALA A 14 -5.84 -6.53 18.54
N TYR A 15 -4.64 -6.84 18.02
CA TYR A 15 -3.60 -5.84 17.75
C TYR A 15 -3.82 -5.07 16.43
N ALA A 16 -4.23 -5.77 15.37
CA ALA A 16 -4.21 -5.24 14.01
C ALA A 16 -5.57 -5.30 13.29
N GLY A 17 -6.61 -5.85 13.92
CA GLY A 17 -7.92 -6.06 13.28
C GLY A 17 -7.90 -7.13 12.17
N ILE A 18 -6.78 -7.84 11.99
CA ILE A 18 -6.62 -8.83 10.92
C ILE A 18 -7.34 -10.12 11.33
N SER A 19 -8.36 -10.50 10.57
CA SER A 19 -8.99 -11.81 10.63
C SER A 19 -8.39 -12.70 9.56
N ILE A 20 -7.73 -13.78 9.97
CA ILE A 20 -7.15 -14.73 9.04
C ILE A 20 -8.05 -15.96 8.98
N ASP A 21 -9.02 -15.92 8.08
CA ASP A 21 -9.91 -17.06 7.79
C ASP A 21 -9.22 -18.12 6.89
N SER A 22 -8.17 -17.73 6.21
CA SER A 22 -7.48 -18.57 5.25
C SER A 22 -6.27 -19.28 5.86
N THR A 23 -6.43 -20.58 5.96
CA THR A 23 -5.38 -21.60 6.11
C THR A 23 -4.39 -21.37 7.26
N LYS A 24 -4.62 -22.07 8.35
CA LYS A 24 -3.67 -22.29 9.46
C LYS A 24 -2.23 -22.53 8.99
N ASN A 25 -2.04 -23.03 7.78
CA ASN A 25 -0.75 -23.29 7.15
C ASN A 25 0.03 -22.01 6.79
N VAL A 26 -0.64 -20.94 6.36
CA VAL A 26 0.03 -19.66 6.03
C VAL A 26 0.58 -19.01 7.30
N ILE A 27 -0.23 -18.94 8.36
CA ILE A 27 0.22 -18.39 9.65
C ILE A 27 1.40 -19.22 10.18
N ALA A 28 1.28 -20.56 10.13
CA ALA A 28 2.34 -21.44 10.60
C ALA A 28 3.66 -21.22 9.81
N ALA A 29 3.57 -21.04 8.50
CA ALA A 29 4.73 -20.73 7.66
C ALA A 29 5.36 -19.37 8.00
N CYS A 30 4.55 -18.33 8.20
CA CYS A 30 5.05 -17.01 8.62
C CYS A 30 5.71 -17.06 9.99
N ILE A 31 5.11 -17.76 10.95
CA ILE A 31 5.71 -17.99 12.28
C ILE A 31 7.05 -18.70 12.13
N GLN A 32 7.12 -19.78 11.36
CA GLN A 32 8.37 -20.53 11.15
C GLN A 32 9.46 -19.65 10.52
N THR A 33 9.09 -18.80 9.57
CA THR A 33 10.00 -17.82 8.95
C THR A 33 10.56 -16.87 10.01
N ARG A 34 9.69 -16.31 10.88
CA ARG A 34 10.11 -15.40 11.95
C ARG A 34 10.98 -16.09 12.99
N MET A 35 10.58 -17.28 13.43
CA MET A 35 11.37 -18.08 14.38
C MET A 35 12.77 -18.38 13.84
N THR A 36 12.87 -18.76 12.56
CA THR A 36 14.16 -18.99 11.90
C THR A 36 15.01 -17.71 11.87
N TYR A 37 14.43 -16.58 11.52
CA TYR A 37 15.13 -15.29 11.51
C TYR A 37 15.65 -14.89 12.90
N LEU A 38 14.85 -15.13 13.95
CA LEU A 38 15.21 -14.80 15.35
C LEU A 38 16.08 -15.86 16.03
N GLY A 39 16.35 -17.01 15.39
CA GLY A 39 17.08 -18.13 16.00
C GLY A 39 16.30 -18.85 17.11
N ILE A 40 14.97 -18.70 17.14
CA ILE A 40 14.09 -19.30 18.15
C ILE A 40 13.61 -20.66 17.66
N GLN A 41 13.79 -21.69 18.46
CA GLN A 41 13.40 -23.07 18.09
C GLN A 41 12.04 -23.49 18.67
N GLN A 42 11.64 -22.92 19.80
CA GLN A 42 10.40 -23.27 20.51
C GLN A 42 9.31 -22.23 20.26
N VAL A 43 8.12 -22.71 19.90
CA VAL A 43 6.97 -21.83 19.60
C VAL A 43 6.56 -21.02 20.83
N GLU A 44 6.63 -21.61 22.01
CA GLU A 44 6.34 -20.95 23.29
C GLU A 44 7.25 -19.75 23.52
N SER A 45 8.54 -19.90 23.24
CA SER A 45 9.52 -18.81 23.34
C SER A 45 9.24 -17.71 22.32
N TYR A 46 8.76 -18.07 21.11
CA TYR A 46 8.34 -17.09 20.11
C TYR A 46 7.08 -16.33 20.55
N LEU A 47 6.08 -17.03 21.11
CA LEU A 47 4.87 -16.38 21.60
C LEU A 47 5.15 -15.42 22.76
N ALA A 48 6.14 -15.71 23.60
CA ALA A 48 6.55 -14.84 24.69
C ALA A 48 7.16 -13.51 24.20
N THR A 49 7.66 -13.43 22.98
CA THR A 49 8.17 -12.16 22.41
C THR A 49 7.07 -11.09 22.28
N PHE A 50 5.83 -11.50 22.18
CA PHE A 50 4.67 -10.59 22.09
C PHE A 50 4.20 -10.06 23.46
N ASP A 51 4.71 -10.59 24.54
CA ASP A 51 4.43 -10.13 25.90
C ASP A 51 5.53 -9.15 26.40
N ASP A 52 6.66 -9.04 25.70
CA ASP A 52 7.71 -8.07 25.96
C ASP A 52 7.35 -6.70 25.34
N SER A 53 7.06 -5.71 26.18
CA SER A 53 6.60 -4.38 25.77
C SER A 53 7.58 -3.62 24.87
N ILE A 54 8.87 -3.95 24.89
CA ILE A 54 9.91 -3.25 24.12
C ILE A 54 10.02 -3.85 22.70
N ASN A 55 10.04 -5.18 22.60
CA ASN A 55 10.28 -5.89 21.33
C ASN A 55 8.99 -6.30 20.62
N ALA A 56 7.88 -6.41 21.34
CA ALA A 56 6.60 -6.87 20.80
C ALA A 56 6.13 -6.09 19.57
N ARG A 57 6.27 -4.76 19.60
CA ARG A 57 5.84 -3.91 18.49
C ARG A 57 6.60 -4.22 17.19
N ALA A 58 7.90 -4.38 17.26
CA ALA A 58 8.73 -4.69 16.10
C ALA A 58 8.38 -6.07 15.53
N GLU A 59 8.15 -7.05 16.41
CA GLU A 59 7.78 -8.40 15.98
C GLU A 59 6.36 -8.46 15.41
N TRP A 60 5.40 -7.72 15.98
CA TRP A 60 4.07 -7.58 15.40
C TRP A 60 4.13 -7.02 13.98
N LEU A 61 4.86 -5.93 13.76
CA LEU A 61 5.00 -5.32 12.44
C LEU A 61 5.65 -6.30 11.45
N ALA A 62 6.69 -7.03 11.87
CA ALA A 62 7.36 -8.00 11.02
C ALA A 62 6.47 -9.20 10.67
N LEU A 63 5.67 -9.70 11.61
CA LEU A 63 4.72 -10.79 11.37
C LEU A 63 3.57 -10.33 10.45
N ILE A 64 3.01 -9.15 10.70
CA ILE A 64 1.96 -8.55 9.88
C ILE A 64 2.45 -8.36 8.44
N ASP A 65 3.67 -7.89 8.26
CA ASP A 65 4.27 -7.70 6.93
C ASP A 65 4.36 -9.00 6.12
N LEU A 66 4.59 -10.14 6.78
CA LEU A 66 4.56 -11.45 6.14
C LEU A 66 3.15 -11.96 5.86
N LEU A 67 2.17 -11.58 6.66
CA LEU A 67 0.79 -12.05 6.56
C LEU A 67 -0.05 -11.23 5.58
N THR A 68 0.35 -9.99 5.29
CA THR A 68 -0.36 -9.11 4.36
C THR A 68 -0.10 -9.48 2.91
N VAL A 69 -1.17 -9.57 2.13
CA VAL A 69 -1.09 -9.80 0.69
C VAL A 69 -0.74 -8.47 0.01
N LYS A 70 0.43 -8.41 -0.63
CA LYS A 70 0.92 -7.21 -1.33
C LYS A 70 0.57 -7.23 -2.82
N GLU A 71 -0.54 -7.88 -3.20
CA GLU A 71 -0.97 -7.91 -4.59
C GLU A 71 -1.65 -6.59 -4.97
N THR A 72 -0.90 -5.75 -5.65
CA THR A 72 -1.36 -4.46 -6.15
C THR A 72 -0.77 -4.19 -7.54
N ARG A 73 -1.47 -3.41 -8.34
CA ARG A 73 -1.01 -2.96 -9.66
C ARG A 73 -1.56 -1.58 -9.99
N PHE A 74 -0.87 -0.86 -10.82
CA PHE A 74 -1.38 0.40 -11.35
C PHE A 74 -2.68 0.17 -12.12
N PHE A 75 -3.64 1.07 -11.94
CA PHE A 75 -4.94 1.06 -12.63
C PHE A 75 -5.66 -0.30 -12.55
N ARG A 76 -5.63 -0.95 -11.37
CA ARG A 76 -6.18 -2.32 -11.17
C ARG A 76 -7.65 -2.44 -11.55
N GLN A 77 -8.44 -1.39 -11.38
CA GLN A 77 -9.85 -1.30 -11.72
C GLN A 77 -10.06 -0.07 -12.61
N PRO A 78 -9.83 -0.17 -13.93
CA PRO A 78 -9.87 0.98 -14.83
C PRO A 78 -11.15 1.81 -14.70
N GLU A 79 -12.30 1.16 -14.55
CA GLU A 79 -13.60 1.81 -14.42
C GLU A 79 -13.68 2.74 -13.20
N ALA A 80 -13.01 2.40 -12.11
CA ALA A 80 -12.94 3.25 -10.92
C ALA A 80 -12.18 4.56 -11.19
N TYR A 81 -11.13 4.49 -12.01
CA TYR A 81 -10.37 5.68 -12.41
C TYR A 81 -11.10 6.52 -13.47
N ASP A 82 -11.93 5.90 -14.31
CA ASP A 82 -12.84 6.64 -15.19
C ASP A 82 -13.89 7.40 -14.38
N CYS A 83 -14.46 6.76 -13.35
CA CYS A 83 -15.38 7.43 -12.41
C CYS A 83 -14.68 8.57 -11.64
N LEU A 84 -13.45 8.35 -11.17
CA LEU A 84 -12.67 9.39 -10.50
C LEU A 84 -12.40 10.58 -11.43
N THR A 85 -12.04 10.30 -12.69
CA THR A 85 -11.82 11.34 -13.71
C THR A 85 -13.07 12.19 -13.89
N GLN A 86 -14.23 11.56 -14.09
CA GLN A 86 -15.52 12.25 -14.28
C GLN A 86 -15.91 13.06 -13.05
N TYR A 87 -15.70 12.49 -11.86
CA TYR A 87 -16.00 13.16 -10.60
C TYR A 87 -15.17 14.44 -10.43
N VAL A 88 -13.85 14.35 -10.59
CA VAL A 88 -12.94 15.49 -10.44
C VAL A 88 -13.22 16.53 -11.54
N ASP A 89 -13.45 16.10 -12.77
CA ASP A 89 -13.82 16.98 -13.90
C ASP A 89 -15.10 17.77 -13.60
N SER A 90 -16.15 17.07 -13.15
CA SER A 90 -17.41 17.70 -12.73
C SER A 90 -17.22 18.69 -11.59
N LEU A 91 -16.42 18.31 -10.57
CA LEU A 91 -16.14 19.15 -9.41
C LEU A 91 -15.42 20.46 -9.80
N LEU A 92 -14.52 20.41 -10.78
CA LEU A 92 -13.75 21.58 -11.22
C LEU A 92 -14.48 22.46 -12.24
N THR A 93 -15.45 21.91 -12.96
CA THR A 93 -16.22 22.64 -13.99
C THR A 93 -17.49 23.26 -13.43
N THR A 94 -18.06 22.73 -12.35
CA THR A 94 -19.20 23.34 -11.64
C THR A 94 -18.75 24.55 -10.83
N GLY A 95 -19.59 25.59 -10.71
CA GLY A 95 -19.26 26.88 -10.10
C GLY A 95 -18.85 26.84 -8.61
N SER A 96 -18.82 25.66 -7.97
CA SER A 96 -18.48 25.44 -6.56
C SER A 96 -17.18 24.65 -6.38
N ALA A 97 -16.20 24.86 -7.27
CA ALA A 97 -14.92 24.17 -7.15
C ALA A 97 -14.24 24.46 -5.80
N PRO A 98 -13.70 23.43 -5.12
CA PRO A 98 -13.01 23.61 -3.86
C PRO A 98 -11.71 24.41 -4.05
N ASN A 99 -11.21 24.96 -2.95
CA ASN A 99 -9.91 25.64 -2.93
C ASN A 99 -8.74 24.65 -2.94
N GLU A 100 -8.99 23.40 -2.54
CA GLU A 100 -8.02 22.34 -2.41
C GLU A 100 -8.72 20.98 -2.59
N LEU A 101 -8.02 20.00 -3.17
CA LEU A 101 -8.47 18.62 -3.28
C LEU A 101 -7.62 17.72 -2.39
N SER A 102 -8.26 16.79 -1.72
CA SER A 102 -7.54 15.73 -1.01
C SER A 102 -8.19 14.37 -1.27
N PHE A 103 -7.37 13.33 -1.34
CA PHE A 103 -7.82 11.95 -1.49
C PHE A 103 -6.99 11.00 -0.64
N TRP A 104 -7.57 9.87 -0.31
CA TRP A 104 -6.97 8.88 0.55
C TRP A 104 -7.05 7.48 -0.06
N SER A 105 -5.89 6.82 -0.15
CA SER A 105 -5.77 5.40 -0.47
C SER A 105 -5.56 4.63 0.84
N ALA A 106 -6.63 4.02 1.33
CA ALA A 106 -6.63 3.22 2.55
C ALA A 106 -6.19 1.78 2.22
N GLY A 107 -5.04 1.34 2.75
CA GLY A 107 -4.41 0.08 2.35
C GLY A 107 -3.68 0.23 1.01
N CYS A 108 -2.90 1.29 0.84
CA CYS A 108 -2.25 1.64 -0.42
C CYS A 108 -1.18 0.64 -0.89
N SER A 109 -0.83 -0.34 -0.06
CA SER A 109 0.18 -1.36 -0.33
C SER A 109 1.49 -0.73 -0.82
N LEU A 110 2.03 -1.15 -1.94
CA LEU A 110 3.27 -0.63 -2.53
C LEU A 110 3.10 0.72 -3.25
N GLY A 111 1.93 1.38 -3.14
CA GLY A 111 1.66 2.73 -3.62
C GLY A 111 1.05 2.83 -5.02
N GLN A 112 0.86 1.72 -5.76
CA GLN A 112 0.37 1.79 -7.14
C GLN A 112 -1.03 2.41 -7.24
N GLU A 113 -1.92 2.13 -6.28
CA GLU A 113 -3.25 2.75 -6.24
C GLU A 113 -3.16 4.26 -6.01
N LEU A 114 -2.41 4.66 -4.97
CA LEU A 114 -2.21 6.07 -4.64
C LEU A 114 -1.68 6.87 -5.85
N TYR A 115 -0.64 6.35 -6.52
CA TYR A 115 -0.07 7.01 -7.68
C TYR A 115 -0.98 6.98 -8.91
N SER A 116 -1.80 5.93 -9.08
CA SER A 116 -2.82 5.92 -10.14
C SER A 116 -3.87 7.01 -9.92
N MET A 117 -4.32 7.20 -8.66
CA MET A 117 -5.20 8.31 -8.29
C MET A 117 -4.53 9.67 -8.54
N ALA A 118 -3.27 9.82 -8.12
CA ALA A 118 -2.50 11.05 -8.31
C ALA A 118 -2.36 11.42 -9.80
N MET A 119 -2.05 10.45 -10.67
CA MET A 119 -1.98 10.65 -12.13
C MET A 119 -3.30 11.17 -12.69
N VAL A 120 -4.43 10.59 -12.27
CA VAL A 120 -5.77 11.01 -12.71
C VAL A 120 -6.07 12.42 -12.21
N VAL A 121 -5.92 12.67 -10.91
CA VAL A 121 -6.22 13.98 -10.31
C VAL A 121 -5.37 15.07 -10.94
N GLU A 122 -4.05 14.87 -11.04
CA GLU A 122 -3.15 15.83 -11.67
C GLU A 122 -3.53 16.10 -13.13
N SER A 123 -3.88 15.08 -13.90
CA SER A 123 -4.25 15.26 -15.31
C SER A 123 -5.51 16.13 -15.51
N VAL A 124 -6.46 16.02 -14.58
CA VAL A 124 -7.70 16.81 -14.63
C VAL A 124 -7.45 18.22 -14.08
N VAL A 125 -6.74 18.33 -12.95
CA VAL A 125 -6.39 19.63 -12.34
C VAL A 125 -5.57 20.48 -13.30
N SER A 126 -4.51 19.94 -13.88
CA SER A 126 -3.65 20.66 -14.84
C SER A 126 -4.42 21.18 -16.06
N ARG A 127 -5.50 20.50 -16.45
CA ARG A 127 -6.34 20.90 -17.60
C ARG A 127 -7.28 22.05 -17.26
N HIS A 128 -7.91 22.02 -16.08
CA HIS A 128 -8.98 22.95 -15.72
C HIS A 128 -8.53 24.08 -14.80
N LYS A 129 -7.71 23.76 -13.79
CA LYS A 129 -7.28 24.68 -12.75
C LYS A 129 -5.85 24.38 -12.30
N PRO A 130 -4.83 24.66 -13.12
CA PRO A 130 -3.43 24.29 -12.83
C PRO A 130 -2.85 24.93 -11.56
N TRP A 131 -3.55 25.89 -10.97
CA TRP A 131 -3.18 26.52 -9.69
C TRP A 131 -3.80 25.85 -8.46
N LEU A 132 -4.74 24.89 -8.68
CA LEU A 132 -5.40 24.21 -7.56
C LEU A 132 -4.44 23.24 -6.88
N GLN A 133 -4.33 23.40 -5.57
CA GLN A 133 -3.53 22.47 -4.76
C GLN A 133 -4.30 21.17 -4.54
N TRP A 134 -3.59 20.06 -4.55
CA TRP A 134 -4.15 18.76 -4.17
C TRP A 134 -3.16 17.94 -3.36
N HIS A 135 -3.67 17.04 -2.50
CA HIS A 135 -2.90 16.14 -1.68
C HIS A 135 -3.42 14.72 -1.74
N GLY A 136 -2.53 13.75 -1.93
CA GLY A 136 -2.82 12.33 -1.81
C GLY A 136 -2.20 11.74 -0.55
N ILE A 137 -2.99 11.02 0.23
CA ILE A 137 -2.51 10.32 1.43
C ILE A 137 -2.66 8.82 1.20
N GLY A 138 -1.56 8.08 1.35
CA GLY A 138 -1.55 6.62 1.37
C GLY A 138 -1.26 6.11 2.77
N THR A 139 -2.06 5.15 3.23
CA THR A 139 -1.81 4.44 4.49
C THR A 139 -1.83 2.95 4.26
N ASP A 140 -0.97 2.23 4.98
CA ASP A 140 -0.94 0.77 4.98
C ASP A 140 -0.45 0.28 6.34
N ILE A 141 -0.86 -0.94 6.70
CA ILE A 141 -0.41 -1.58 7.94
C ILE A 141 1.02 -2.11 7.81
N SER A 142 1.47 -2.43 6.58
CA SER A 142 2.82 -2.88 6.28
C SER A 142 3.77 -1.69 6.17
N PHE A 143 4.69 -1.59 7.12
CA PHE A 143 5.74 -0.56 7.09
C PHE A 143 6.63 -0.68 5.84
N ASN A 144 6.96 -1.91 5.43
CA ASN A 144 7.78 -2.14 4.23
C ASN A 144 7.04 -1.72 2.95
N ALA A 145 5.72 -1.90 2.90
CA ALA A 145 4.91 -1.43 1.78
C ALA A 145 4.95 0.10 1.68
N ILE A 146 4.75 0.81 2.79
CA ILE A 146 4.84 2.28 2.84
C ILE A 146 6.24 2.76 2.43
N HIS A 147 7.30 2.12 2.94
CA HIS A 147 8.66 2.47 2.56
C HIS A 147 8.90 2.31 1.05
N HIS A 148 8.39 1.22 0.45
CA HIS A 148 8.45 1.02 -0.99
C HIS A 148 7.65 2.09 -1.76
N ALA A 149 6.43 2.38 -1.30
CA ALA A 149 5.58 3.42 -1.89
C ALA A 149 6.28 4.79 -1.90
N GLN A 150 6.94 5.16 -0.81
CA GLN A 150 7.72 6.41 -0.71
C GLN A 150 8.90 6.49 -1.67
N GLN A 151 9.54 5.36 -1.99
CA GLN A 151 10.60 5.33 -3.00
C GLN A 151 10.06 5.61 -4.41
N ALA A 152 8.82 5.21 -4.68
CA ALA A 152 8.12 5.37 -5.95
C ALA A 152 8.87 4.78 -7.17
N ILE A 153 9.65 3.71 -6.95
CA ILE A 153 10.48 3.05 -7.97
C ILE A 153 9.92 1.65 -8.22
N TYR A 154 9.52 1.38 -9.46
CA TYR A 154 8.90 0.12 -9.83
C TYR A 154 9.59 -0.52 -11.03
N PRO A 155 9.54 -1.86 -11.17
CA PRO A 155 9.95 -2.53 -12.40
C PRO A 155 9.15 -2.02 -13.60
N ASP A 156 9.79 -1.86 -14.74
CA ASP A 156 9.15 -1.40 -15.99
C ASP A 156 7.92 -2.28 -16.36
N ALA A 157 8.02 -3.58 -16.13
CA ALA A 157 6.91 -4.51 -16.35
C ALA A 157 5.66 -4.19 -15.49
N ALA A 158 5.84 -3.72 -14.25
CA ALA A 158 4.73 -3.34 -13.37
C ALA A 158 3.98 -2.10 -13.88
N MET A 159 4.62 -1.29 -14.70
CA MET A 159 4.05 -0.06 -15.26
C MET A 159 3.30 -0.29 -16.57
N SER A 160 3.26 -1.53 -17.07
CA SER A 160 2.56 -1.87 -18.32
C SER A 160 1.05 -1.63 -18.28
N SER A 161 0.44 -1.62 -17.11
CA SER A 161 -0.98 -1.32 -16.91
C SER A 161 -1.31 0.18 -16.85
N ILE A 162 -0.30 1.06 -16.76
CA ILE A 162 -0.51 2.50 -16.81
C ILE A 162 -0.90 2.91 -18.23
N PRO A 163 -2.00 3.65 -18.43
CA PRO A 163 -2.37 4.18 -19.75
C PRO A 163 -1.23 5.01 -20.37
N MET A 164 -1.06 4.90 -21.68
CA MET A 164 0.07 5.53 -22.40
C MET A 164 0.13 7.03 -22.17
N LEU A 165 -1.02 7.69 -22.10
CA LEU A 165 -1.15 9.12 -21.81
C LEU A 165 -0.41 9.53 -20.51
N PHE A 166 -0.42 8.68 -19.49
CA PHE A 166 0.20 8.98 -18.20
C PHE A 166 1.67 8.58 -18.12
N ARG A 167 2.11 7.61 -18.96
CA ARG A 167 3.49 7.11 -18.88
C ARG A 167 4.52 8.19 -19.21
N ASP A 168 4.25 8.97 -20.24
CA ASP A 168 5.18 10.00 -20.72
C ASP A 168 5.20 11.24 -19.80
N SER A 169 4.09 11.49 -19.09
CA SER A 169 3.94 12.66 -18.23
C SER A 169 4.37 12.43 -16.79
N TYR A 170 4.23 11.19 -16.29
CA TYR A 170 4.35 10.91 -14.86
C TYR A 170 5.38 9.83 -14.51
N LEU A 171 6.16 9.38 -15.47
CA LEU A 171 7.26 8.44 -15.23
C LEU A 171 8.57 9.00 -15.75
N ASP A 172 9.59 8.97 -14.90
CA ASP A 172 10.95 9.30 -15.29
C ASP A 172 11.51 8.30 -16.33
N GLU A 173 12.62 8.65 -16.94
CA GLU A 173 13.31 7.78 -17.89
C GLU A 173 13.66 6.43 -17.27
N LYS A 174 13.66 5.39 -18.11
CA LYS A 174 13.99 4.04 -17.70
C LYS A 174 15.46 3.91 -17.32
N LEU A 175 15.73 3.49 -16.09
CA LEU A 175 17.06 3.21 -15.59
C LEU A 175 17.15 1.78 -15.04
N GLY A 176 18.01 0.94 -15.62
CA GLY A 176 18.23 -0.42 -15.13
C GLY A 176 16.97 -1.31 -15.09
N GLY A 177 16.04 -1.15 -16.03
CA GLY A 177 14.78 -1.91 -16.06
C GLY A 177 13.73 -1.46 -15.05
N ARG A 178 13.93 -0.29 -14.44
CA ARG A 178 13.02 0.35 -13.49
C ARG A 178 12.70 1.77 -13.94
N ARG A 179 11.57 2.28 -13.48
CA ARG A 179 11.18 3.69 -13.61
C ARG A 179 10.75 4.24 -12.25
N LYS A 180 10.87 5.53 -12.10
CA LYS A 180 10.40 6.26 -10.93
C LYS A 180 9.20 7.11 -11.31
N VAL A 181 8.25 7.25 -10.40
CA VAL A 181 7.17 8.22 -10.53
C VAL A 181 7.75 9.63 -10.37
N THR A 182 7.35 10.56 -11.23
CA THR A 182 7.86 11.94 -11.24
C THR A 182 7.53 12.72 -9.96
N GLU A 183 8.32 13.74 -9.65
CA GLU A 183 8.18 14.49 -8.38
C GLU A 183 6.88 15.26 -8.25
N ASN A 184 6.30 15.71 -9.35
CA ASN A 184 5.08 16.50 -9.35
C ASN A 184 3.84 15.75 -8.86
N ILE A 185 3.90 14.42 -8.74
CA ILE A 185 2.80 13.59 -8.22
C ILE A 185 3.23 12.68 -7.05
N ARG A 186 4.41 12.93 -6.45
CA ARG A 186 4.92 12.18 -5.29
C ARG A 186 4.65 12.87 -3.98
#